data_3713c36497ea34b6cf0a8d92fbfa586d
#
_entry.id   3713c36497ea34b6cf0a8d92fbfa586d
#
_cell.length_a   1.000
_cell.length_b   1.000
_cell.length_c   1.000
_cell.angle_alpha   90.00
_cell.angle_beta   90.00
_cell.angle_gamma   90.00
#
_symmetry.space_group_name_H-M   'P 1'
#
loop_
_entity.id
_entity.type
_entity.pdbx_description
1 polymer ?
#
loop_
_entity_poly.entity_id
_entity_poly.type
_entity_poly.pdbx_seq_one_letter_code
_entity_poly.pdbx_strand_id
1 'polypeptide(L)'
;SVDVVISNCVINLSPDKPQVWREVYRVLKKGGRAAVSDLHLLKPLPESIAGKVEAWVGCVAGAVLVDDTRSMLNEAGFSSVKLTPRTEYIRSMQSMEDPLYREIAEALPAGSDVSDYIVSLEISAVK
;
A
#
# COMPACT_ATOMS: atom_id res chain seq x y z
N SER A 1 -15.73 -19.72 1.43
CA SER A 1 -15.21 -19.52 2.66
C SER A 1 -13.81 -20.05 2.85
N VAL A 2 -12.89 -19.13 3.06
CA VAL A 2 -11.46 -19.43 3.13
C VAL A 2 -10.91 -19.06 4.50
N ASP A 3 -9.81 -19.67 4.89
CA ASP A 3 -9.16 -19.42 6.16
C ASP A 3 -8.20 -18.25 6.10
N VAL A 4 -7.57 -18.05 4.93
CA VAL A 4 -6.55 -17.02 4.75
C VAL A 4 -6.67 -16.42 3.35
N VAL A 5 -6.50 -15.10 3.27
CA VAL A 5 -6.32 -14.39 2.01
C VAL A 5 -4.92 -13.77 2.03
N ILE A 6 -4.14 -14.02 0.99
CA ILE A 6 -2.78 -13.48 0.85
C ILE A 6 -2.72 -12.67 -0.44
N SER A 7 -2.11 -11.48 -0.36
CA SER A 7 -1.93 -10.62 -1.52
C SER A 7 -0.62 -9.84 -1.42
N ASN A 8 0.01 -9.61 -2.56
CA ASN A 8 1.22 -8.80 -2.65
C ASN A 8 1.14 -7.89 -3.87
N CYS A 9 1.07 -6.58 -3.65
CA CYS A 9 1.06 -5.52 -4.66
C CYS A 9 -0.08 -5.61 -5.69
N VAL A 10 -1.20 -6.22 -5.34
CA VAL A 10 -2.34 -6.38 -6.26
C VAL A 10 -3.50 -5.44 -5.91
N ILE A 11 -3.74 -5.20 -4.63
CA ILE A 11 -4.87 -4.38 -4.19
C ILE A 11 -4.74 -2.95 -4.68
N ASN A 12 -3.52 -2.43 -4.77
CA ASN A 12 -3.28 -1.08 -5.28
C ASN A 12 -3.72 -0.89 -6.74
N LEU A 13 -3.86 -1.97 -7.49
CA LEU A 13 -4.31 -1.93 -8.87
C LEU A 13 -5.83 -1.79 -8.99
N SER A 14 -6.56 -2.00 -7.91
CA SER A 14 -8.01 -1.92 -7.93
C SER A 14 -8.48 -0.45 -7.92
N PRO A 15 -9.45 -0.10 -8.76
CA PRO A 15 -10.06 1.22 -8.73
C PRO A 15 -11.05 1.40 -7.57
N ASP A 16 -11.46 0.32 -6.93
CA ASP A 16 -12.42 0.34 -5.81
C ASP A 16 -11.89 -0.51 -4.65
N LYS A 17 -10.94 0.04 -3.91
CA LYS A 17 -10.30 -0.65 -2.78
C LYS A 17 -11.27 -0.97 -1.64
N PRO A 18 -12.21 -0.08 -1.26
CA PRO A 18 -13.18 -0.44 -0.23
C PRO A 18 -13.97 -1.70 -0.57
N GLN A 19 -14.35 -1.87 -1.85
CA GLN A 19 -15.05 -3.07 -2.30
C GLN A 19 -14.16 -4.32 -2.19
N VAL A 20 -12.87 -4.20 -2.50
CA VAL A 20 -11.92 -5.30 -2.37
C VAL A 20 -11.89 -5.78 -0.92
N TRP A 21 -11.76 -4.85 0.03
CA TRP A 21 -11.71 -5.21 1.45
C TRP A 21 -13.02 -5.82 1.95
N ARG A 22 -14.16 -5.33 1.47
CA ARG A 22 -15.45 -5.94 1.80
C ARG A 22 -15.53 -7.37 1.29
N GLU A 23 -15.03 -7.63 0.08
CA GLU A 23 -15.03 -8.97 -0.50
C GLU A 23 -14.04 -9.90 0.20
N VAL A 24 -12.88 -9.42 0.59
CA VAL A 24 -11.94 -10.18 1.40
C VAL A 24 -12.61 -10.60 2.72
N TYR A 25 -13.26 -9.67 3.38
CA TYR A 25 -14.01 -9.96 4.61
C TYR A 25 -15.11 -11.01 4.37
N ARG A 26 -15.87 -10.85 3.28
CA ARG A 26 -16.97 -11.74 2.95
C ARG A 26 -16.51 -13.19 2.78
N VAL A 27 -15.43 -13.41 2.05
CA VAL A 27 -14.97 -14.78 1.73
C VAL A 27 -14.23 -15.45 2.89
N LEU A 28 -13.72 -14.69 3.86
CA LEU A 28 -13.05 -15.25 5.02
C LEU A 28 -14.05 -15.92 5.96
N LYS A 29 -13.63 -17.05 6.53
CA LYS A 29 -14.36 -17.65 7.64
C LYS A 29 -14.18 -16.80 8.89
N LYS A 30 -15.11 -16.90 9.82
CA LYS A 30 -14.95 -16.24 11.13
C LYS A 30 -13.65 -16.73 11.78
N GLY A 31 -12.82 -15.79 12.20
CA GLY A 31 -11.47 -16.08 12.69
C GLY A 31 -10.42 -16.19 11.61
N GLY A 32 -10.81 -16.14 10.35
CA GLY A 32 -9.88 -16.13 9.23
C GLY A 32 -9.07 -14.83 9.15
N ARG A 33 -7.96 -14.87 8.42
CA ARG A 33 -7.01 -13.77 8.40
C ARG A 33 -6.66 -13.34 6.98
N ALA A 34 -6.54 -12.03 6.80
CA ALA A 34 -5.93 -11.45 5.62
C ALA A 34 -4.48 -11.08 5.93
N ALA A 35 -3.55 -11.44 5.04
CA ALA A 35 -2.14 -11.08 5.12
C ALA A 35 -1.75 -10.45 3.79
N VAL A 36 -1.57 -9.14 3.78
CA VAL A 36 -1.38 -8.36 2.56
C VAL A 36 -0.15 -7.49 2.70
N SER A 37 0.60 -7.35 1.61
CA SER A 37 1.72 -6.44 1.52
C SER A 37 1.52 -5.57 0.29
N ASP A 38 1.47 -4.25 0.48
CA ASP A 38 1.27 -3.28 -0.59
C ASP A 38 1.98 -1.97 -0.29
N LEU A 39 2.33 -1.24 -1.34
CA LEU A 39 2.90 0.09 -1.18
C LEU A 39 1.82 1.07 -0.70
N HIS A 40 2.19 1.90 0.26
CA HIS A 40 1.32 2.91 0.85
C HIS A 40 2.04 4.24 0.95
N LEU A 41 1.25 5.29 1.10
CA LEU A 41 1.77 6.64 1.31
C LEU A 41 1.79 6.97 2.79
N LEU A 42 2.92 7.48 3.27
CA LEU A 42 3.04 8.05 4.62
C LEU A 42 2.47 9.46 4.66
N LYS A 43 2.56 10.18 3.55
CA LYS A 43 1.98 11.51 3.35
C LYS A 43 1.67 11.71 1.87
N PRO A 44 0.79 12.66 1.51
CA PRO A 44 0.43 12.88 0.10
C PRO A 44 1.65 13.20 -0.75
N LEU A 45 1.69 12.61 -1.95
CA LEU A 45 2.73 12.93 -2.92
C LEU A 45 2.54 14.35 -3.47
N PRO A 46 3.64 15.09 -3.74
CA PRO A 46 3.53 16.36 -4.44
C PRO A 46 2.85 16.19 -5.80
N GLU A 47 2.06 17.18 -6.22
CA GLU A 47 1.34 17.13 -7.48
C GLU A 47 2.24 16.91 -8.69
N SER A 48 3.46 17.44 -8.65
CA SER A 48 4.44 17.25 -9.73
C SER A 48 4.83 15.79 -9.93
N ILE A 49 4.66 14.95 -8.92
CA ILE A 49 4.99 13.52 -8.97
C ILE A 49 3.78 12.68 -9.27
N ALA A 50 2.62 13.04 -8.74
CA ALA A 50 1.40 12.24 -8.87
C ALA A 50 1.07 11.91 -10.33
N GLY A 51 1.19 12.89 -11.22
CA GLY A 51 0.95 12.69 -12.64
C GLY A 51 1.98 11.78 -13.34
N LYS A 52 3.23 11.83 -12.91
CA LYS A 52 4.29 10.99 -13.48
C LYS A 52 4.18 9.55 -13.01
N VAL A 53 3.84 9.37 -11.74
CA VAL A 53 3.69 8.05 -11.14
C VAL A 53 2.55 7.29 -11.78
N GLU A 54 1.44 7.95 -12.10
CA GLU A 54 0.30 7.33 -12.77
C GLU A 54 0.67 6.73 -14.14
N ALA A 55 1.64 7.32 -14.83
CA ALA A 55 2.05 6.83 -16.14
C ALA A 55 2.90 5.55 -16.06
N TRP A 56 3.49 5.23 -14.90
CA TRP A 56 4.56 4.24 -14.86
C TRP A 56 4.37 3.07 -13.92
N VAL A 57 3.68 3.24 -12.79
CA VAL A 57 3.60 2.17 -11.79
C VAL A 57 2.24 2.17 -11.10
N GLY A 58 1.40 1.24 -11.50
CA GLY A 58 0.09 1.07 -10.89
C GLY A 58 0.15 0.88 -9.38
N CYS A 59 1.20 0.20 -8.86
CA CYS A 59 1.34 -0.01 -7.42
C CYS A 59 1.56 1.29 -6.65
N VAL A 60 2.32 2.24 -7.19
CA VAL A 60 2.56 3.54 -6.55
C VAL A 60 1.42 4.50 -6.87
N ALA A 61 0.94 4.51 -8.11
CA ALA A 61 -0.18 5.37 -8.52
C ALA A 61 -1.46 5.04 -7.73
N GLY A 62 -1.69 3.76 -7.45
CA GLY A 62 -2.83 3.32 -6.68
C GLY A 62 -2.63 3.36 -5.17
N ALA A 63 -1.42 3.71 -4.69
CA ALA A 63 -1.12 3.72 -3.28
C ALA A 63 -1.95 4.78 -2.54
N VAL A 64 -2.52 4.41 -1.42
CA VAL A 64 -3.30 5.29 -0.56
C VAL A 64 -2.55 5.54 0.74
N LEU A 65 -3.00 6.53 1.51
CA LEU A 65 -2.43 6.78 2.82
C LEU A 65 -2.70 5.61 3.76
N VAL A 66 -1.78 5.36 4.70
CA VAL A 66 -1.91 4.29 5.69
C VAL A 66 -3.23 4.40 6.46
N ASP A 67 -3.61 5.62 6.86
CA ASP A 67 -4.85 5.84 7.60
C ASP A 67 -6.10 5.52 6.76
N ASP A 68 -6.06 5.73 5.45
CA ASP A 68 -7.16 5.38 4.56
C ASP A 68 -7.39 3.87 4.53
N THR A 69 -6.30 3.08 4.48
CA THR A 69 -6.40 1.62 4.55
C THR A 69 -6.96 1.17 5.89
N ARG A 70 -6.53 1.79 6.98
CA ARG A 70 -7.07 1.48 8.31
C ARG A 70 -8.58 1.70 8.36
N SER A 71 -9.04 2.82 7.81
CA SER A 71 -10.47 3.13 7.75
C SER A 71 -11.24 2.10 6.92
N MET A 72 -10.72 1.72 5.76
CA MET A 72 -11.35 0.71 4.90
C MET A 72 -11.49 -0.63 5.61
N LEU A 73 -10.46 -1.06 6.35
CA LEU A 73 -10.49 -2.32 7.10
C LEU A 73 -11.52 -2.27 8.22
N ASN A 74 -11.56 -1.17 8.96
CA ASN A 74 -12.53 -0.99 10.04
C ASN A 74 -13.96 -0.98 9.51
N GLU A 75 -14.21 -0.29 8.40
CA GLU A 75 -15.52 -0.23 7.77
C GLU A 75 -15.95 -1.59 7.21
N ALA A 76 -15.00 -2.39 6.73
CA ALA A 76 -15.29 -3.74 6.24
C ALA A 76 -15.67 -4.70 7.38
N GLY A 77 -15.31 -4.39 8.61
CA GLY A 77 -15.69 -5.16 9.79
C GLY A 77 -14.58 -5.95 10.46
N PHE A 78 -13.34 -5.83 9.99
CA PHE A 78 -12.22 -6.54 10.60
C PHE A 78 -12.02 -6.13 12.07
N SER A 79 -11.75 -7.13 12.93
CA SER A 79 -11.67 -6.91 14.37
C SER A 79 -10.25 -6.64 14.88
N SER A 80 -9.26 -7.31 14.31
CA SER A 80 -7.86 -7.14 14.73
C SER A 80 -7.05 -6.69 13.54
N VAL A 81 -6.71 -5.41 13.50
CA VAL A 81 -5.98 -4.81 12.38
C VAL A 81 -4.60 -4.41 12.86
N LYS A 82 -3.58 -4.95 12.20
CA LYS A 82 -2.19 -4.59 12.46
C LYS A 82 -1.54 -4.11 11.18
N LEU A 83 -1.03 -2.90 11.19
CA LEU A 83 -0.35 -2.27 10.06
C LEU A 83 1.11 -2.05 10.44
N THR A 84 2.02 -2.68 9.70
CA THR A 84 3.45 -2.62 9.99
C THR A 84 4.19 -2.04 8.79
N PRO A 85 4.67 -0.79 8.88
CA PRO A 85 5.45 -0.21 7.78
C PRO A 85 6.84 -0.83 7.70
N ARG A 86 7.27 -1.10 6.46
CA ARG A 86 8.60 -1.66 6.16
C ARG A 86 9.30 -0.75 5.16
N THR A 87 10.43 -0.22 5.54
CA THR A 87 11.21 0.69 4.69
C THR A 87 12.32 -0.01 3.92
N GLU A 88 12.63 -1.25 4.26
CA GLU A 88 13.72 -2.02 3.65
C GLU A 88 13.55 -2.18 2.15
N TYR A 89 12.32 -2.39 1.68
CA TYR A 89 12.05 -2.53 0.26
C TYR A 89 12.41 -1.26 -0.52
N ILE A 90 12.01 -0.11 -0.01
CA ILE A 90 12.31 1.19 -0.65
C ILE A 90 13.81 1.46 -0.62
N ARG A 91 14.47 1.16 0.50
CA ARG A 91 15.93 1.32 0.61
C ARG A 91 16.68 0.39 -0.32
N SER A 92 16.19 -0.84 -0.53
CA SER A 92 16.82 -1.75 -1.48
C SER A 92 16.68 -1.27 -2.92
N MET A 93 15.55 -0.62 -3.28
CA MET A 93 15.40 0.00 -4.59
C MET A 93 16.43 1.11 -4.81
N GLN A 94 16.73 1.88 -3.76
CA GLN A 94 17.76 2.92 -3.83
C GLN A 94 19.14 2.31 -4.07
N SER A 95 19.50 1.26 -3.36
CA SER A 95 20.82 0.62 -3.49
C SER A 95 20.98 -0.12 -4.82
N MET A 96 19.88 -0.54 -5.45
CA MET A 96 19.88 -1.20 -6.76
C MET A 96 19.83 -0.23 -7.93
N GLU A 97 19.81 1.07 -7.66
CA GLU A 97 19.71 2.13 -8.67
C GLU A 97 18.52 1.95 -9.62
N ASP A 98 17.37 1.56 -9.07
CA ASP A 98 16.16 1.39 -9.85
C ASP A 98 15.79 2.69 -10.58
N PRO A 99 15.59 2.67 -11.92
CA PRO A 99 15.26 3.89 -12.66
C PRO A 99 14.00 4.59 -12.16
N LEU A 100 12.99 3.83 -11.73
CA LEU A 100 11.77 4.39 -11.19
C LEU A 100 12.02 5.14 -9.89
N TYR A 101 12.81 4.55 -8.98
CA TYR A 101 13.20 5.20 -7.74
C TYR A 101 13.90 6.53 -8.03
N ARG A 102 14.84 6.52 -8.98
CA ARG A 102 15.61 7.71 -9.35
C ARG A 102 14.69 8.83 -9.86
N GLU A 103 13.73 8.51 -10.72
CA GLU A 103 12.80 9.49 -11.25
C GLU A 103 11.89 10.09 -10.19
N ILE A 104 11.40 9.27 -9.27
CA ILE A 104 10.61 9.75 -8.14
C ILE A 104 11.48 10.64 -7.26
N ALA A 105 12.69 10.21 -6.95
CA ALA A 105 13.61 10.95 -6.09
C ALA A 105 13.96 12.32 -6.66
N GLU A 106 14.19 12.40 -7.97
CA GLU A 106 14.53 13.65 -8.66
C GLU A 106 13.37 14.65 -8.64
N ALA A 107 12.16 14.16 -8.63
CA ALA A 107 10.96 15.01 -8.63
C ALA A 107 10.56 15.46 -7.22
N LEU A 108 11.13 14.87 -6.16
CA LEU A 108 10.85 15.28 -4.79
C LEU A 108 11.55 16.59 -4.43
N PRO A 109 11.00 17.36 -3.44
CA PRO A 109 11.68 18.54 -2.93
C PRO A 109 13.09 18.24 -2.43
N ALA A 110 13.99 19.20 -2.56
CA ALA A 110 15.36 19.05 -2.09
C ALA A 110 15.38 18.67 -0.59
N GLY A 111 16.21 17.68 -0.25
CA GLY A 111 16.32 17.19 1.13
C GLY A 111 15.30 16.12 1.50
N SER A 112 14.38 15.77 0.58
CA SER A 112 13.43 14.70 0.79
C SER A 112 13.92 13.39 0.19
N ASP A 113 13.53 12.27 0.78
CA ASP A 113 13.81 10.93 0.27
C ASP A 113 12.49 10.23 -0.07
N VAL A 114 12.55 9.28 -0.99
CA VAL A 114 11.38 8.47 -1.36
C VAL A 114 10.79 7.77 -0.13
N SER A 115 11.63 7.29 0.77
CA SER A 115 11.18 6.63 2.02
C SER A 115 10.41 7.55 2.96
N ASP A 116 10.46 8.88 2.76
CA ASP A 116 9.65 9.82 3.52
C ASP A 116 8.17 9.80 3.09
N TYR A 117 7.90 9.34 1.88
CA TYR A 117 6.56 9.37 1.27
C TYR A 117 5.97 7.99 1.06
N ILE A 118 6.77 7.00 0.72
CA ILE A 118 6.32 5.67 0.29
C ILE A 118 6.90 4.61 1.22
N VAL A 119 6.05 3.66 1.60
CA VAL A 119 6.44 2.55 2.45
C VAL A 119 5.75 1.27 1.95
N SER A 120 6.42 0.14 2.14
CA SER A 120 5.76 -1.15 2.00
C SER A 120 5.03 -1.43 3.31
N LEU A 121 3.72 -1.59 3.25
CA LEU A 121 2.90 -1.82 4.43
C LEU A 121 2.48 -3.28 4.50
N GLU A 122 2.83 -3.94 5.60
CA GLU A 122 2.31 -5.26 5.92
C GLU A 122 1.00 -5.11 6.68
N ILE A 123 -0.05 -5.70 6.16
CA ILE A 123 -1.39 -5.64 6.71
C ILE A 123 -1.76 -7.01 7.23
N SER A 124 -2.13 -7.09 8.50
CA SER A 124 -2.71 -8.30 9.09
C SER A 124 -4.06 -7.92 9.68
N ALA A 125 -5.12 -8.60 9.25
CA ALA A 125 -6.46 -8.32 9.71
C ALA A 125 -7.23 -9.63 9.92
N VAL A 126 -8.01 -9.70 11.00
CA VAL A 126 -8.76 -10.89 11.39
C VAL A 126 -10.25 -10.60 11.31
N LYS A 127 -11.00 -11.55 10.71
CA LYS A 127 -12.46 -11.50 10.67
C LYS A 127 -13.10 -11.85 12.00
#